data_1c16d9a3f02df4da35a6f202384e3c97
#
_entry.id   1c16d9a3f02df4da35a6f202384e3c97
#
_cell.length_a   1.000
_cell.length_b   1.000
_cell.length_c   1.000
_cell.angle_alpha   90.00
_cell.angle_beta   90.00
_cell.angle_gamma   90.00
#
_symmetry.space_group_name_H-M   'P 1'
#
loop_
_entity.id
_entity.type
_entity.pdbx_description
1 polymer ?
#
loop_
_entity_poly.entity_id
_entity_poly.type
_entity_poly.pdbx_seq_one_letter_code
_entity_poly.pdbx_strand_id
1 'polypeptide(L)'
;MFKKILIANRGEIALRVICACKELGIRTVAIYSEADRNSLHVRFADEAICIGPPPLAQSYLNIPAVISAAEIANVDAIHPGYGLLSENANFAEVCETCNVKFIGPPPEVTRLMGEKEKARAAMKSAGVPILPGSDGVLASEGEAVEWGRSVGFPVIIKASAGGGGRGMRIVRSEEELPALFRAAQSEAAAAFGNGDLYMEKYVENPRHIEFQILADQYGNVASLGERECSIQRRHQKLLEESPSIHVTPQLREEIGQTLCQTLSEIGYVNAGTMEFLMDQNRRLYFIEMNTRIQVEHPVTEMVTDVDMVKSQILLAAGESLDNVLQGPIVHRGHAIECRINAEHPEKFTPSAGKITTFNPPGGTGVRVDTAAYAEGTIPPYYDSLIAKLVVRGKDRDEAISRMARALEMFIVEGIYTTIPLHRKILADPEFRAGHTDTGFIERFLARNAKEKVVA
;
A
#
# COMPACT_ATOMS: atom_id res chain seq x y z
N MET A 1 7.45 27.52 -0.39
CA MET A 1 7.19 26.67 0.79
C MET A 1 5.83 27.00 1.39
N PHE A 2 5.02 26.01 1.74
CA PHE A 2 3.70 26.19 2.36
C PHE A 2 3.82 26.74 3.78
N LYS A 3 2.81 27.51 4.22
CA LYS A 3 2.70 28.04 5.59
C LYS A 3 1.81 27.15 6.46
N LYS A 4 0.77 26.56 5.87
CA LYS A 4 -0.21 25.75 6.58
C LYS A 4 -0.75 24.60 5.70
N ILE A 5 -0.75 23.39 6.21
CA ILE A 5 -1.23 22.17 5.51
C ILE A 5 -2.37 21.55 6.30
N LEU A 6 -3.48 21.21 5.61
CA LEU A 6 -4.53 20.35 6.14
C LEU A 6 -4.15 18.89 5.88
N ILE A 7 -4.32 18.04 6.88
CA ILE A 7 -4.05 16.62 6.80
C ILE A 7 -5.38 15.88 6.66
N ALA A 8 -5.69 15.46 5.41
CA ALA A 8 -6.95 14.79 5.06
C ALA A 8 -6.88 13.28 5.34
N ASN A 9 -6.45 12.93 6.54
CA ASN A 9 -6.32 11.55 6.98
C ASN A 9 -6.42 11.44 8.51
N ARG A 10 -6.30 10.22 9.04
CA ARG A 10 -6.38 9.88 10.46
C ARG A 10 -5.27 8.89 10.86
N GLY A 11 -5.22 8.59 12.16
CA GLY A 11 -4.35 7.53 12.67
C GLY A 11 -2.86 7.86 12.58
N GLU A 12 -2.04 6.83 12.36
CA GLU A 12 -0.59 6.97 12.39
C GLU A 12 -0.07 7.83 11.22
N ILE A 13 -0.68 7.72 10.02
CA ILE A 13 -0.22 8.51 8.87
C ILE A 13 -0.49 10.00 9.06
N ALA A 14 -1.62 10.36 9.66
CA ALA A 14 -1.88 11.77 9.97
C ALA A 14 -0.83 12.31 10.96
N LEU A 15 -0.47 11.53 11.98
CA LEU A 15 0.58 11.91 12.92
C LEU A 15 1.96 11.99 12.24
N ARG A 16 2.28 11.04 11.33
CA ARG A 16 3.51 11.05 10.54
C ARG A 16 3.65 12.33 9.68
N VAL A 17 2.55 12.75 9.05
CA VAL A 17 2.52 14.00 8.28
C VAL A 17 2.69 15.21 9.19
N ILE A 18 2.05 15.23 10.37
CA ILE A 18 2.23 16.30 11.38
C ILE A 18 3.70 16.43 11.77
N CYS A 19 4.39 15.30 12.02
CA CYS A 19 5.83 15.32 12.35
C CYS A 19 6.65 15.96 11.22
N ALA A 20 6.43 15.54 9.96
CA ALA A 20 7.13 16.13 8.82
C ALA A 20 6.87 17.63 8.68
N CYS A 21 5.62 18.07 8.81
CA CYS A 21 5.26 19.50 8.76
C CYS A 21 5.94 20.29 9.87
N LYS A 22 5.94 19.79 11.12
CA LYS A 22 6.60 20.47 12.25
C LYS A 22 8.11 20.63 12.04
N GLU A 23 8.78 19.61 11.51
CA GLU A 23 10.20 19.66 11.19
C GLU A 23 10.54 20.60 10.01
N LEU A 24 9.56 20.84 9.12
CA LEU A 24 9.64 21.84 8.05
C LEU A 24 9.19 23.26 8.47
N GLY A 25 8.76 23.43 9.72
CA GLY A 25 8.23 24.72 10.22
C GLY A 25 6.86 25.10 9.64
N ILE A 26 6.06 24.11 9.18
CA ILE A 26 4.76 24.30 8.57
C ILE A 26 3.67 24.03 9.61
N ARG A 27 2.69 24.95 9.73
CA ARG A 27 1.53 24.77 10.61
C ARG A 27 0.59 23.69 10.06
N THR A 28 -0.09 22.99 10.97
CA THR A 28 -0.90 21.83 10.66
C THR A 28 -2.36 21.99 11.08
N VAL A 29 -3.27 21.53 10.22
CA VAL A 29 -4.70 21.44 10.53
C VAL A 29 -5.10 19.96 10.42
N ALA A 30 -5.48 19.34 11.51
CA ALA A 30 -6.04 17.99 11.50
C ALA A 30 -7.56 18.04 11.27
N ILE A 31 -8.07 17.13 10.43
CA ILE A 31 -9.50 16.85 10.41
C ILE A 31 -9.78 15.59 11.24
N TYR A 32 -10.97 15.51 11.82
CA TYR A 32 -11.36 14.34 12.61
C TYR A 32 -12.87 14.12 12.58
N SER A 33 -13.29 12.84 12.62
CA SER A 33 -14.66 12.47 12.94
C SER A 33 -14.90 12.53 14.46
N GLU A 34 -16.14 12.53 14.89
CA GLU A 34 -16.47 12.48 16.32
C GLU A 34 -15.81 11.32 17.08
N ALA A 35 -15.61 10.16 16.41
CA ALA A 35 -14.94 9.01 17.01
C ALA A 35 -13.45 9.24 17.27
N ASP A 36 -12.80 10.10 16.50
CA ASP A 36 -11.37 10.41 16.61
C ASP A 36 -11.06 11.66 17.44
N ARG A 37 -12.06 12.26 18.12
CA ARG A 37 -11.88 13.50 18.90
C ARG A 37 -10.69 13.49 19.86
N ASN A 38 -10.37 12.34 20.44
CA ASN A 38 -9.28 12.17 21.41
C ASN A 38 -8.00 11.58 20.79
N SER A 39 -7.94 11.44 19.46
CA SER A 39 -6.79 10.84 18.75
C SER A 39 -5.56 11.75 18.80
N LEU A 40 -4.37 11.15 18.75
CA LEU A 40 -3.11 11.89 18.85
C LEU A 40 -2.92 12.91 17.73
N HIS A 41 -3.37 12.63 16.49
CA HIS A 41 -3.25 13.60 15.41
C HIS A 41 -4.05 14.88 15.65
N VAL A 42 -5.21 14.77 16.33
CA VAL A 42 -6.00 15.94 16.78
C VAL A 42 -5.27 16.73 17.87
N ARG A 43 -4.60 16.01 18.77
CA ARG A 43 -3.88 16.59 19.91
C ARG A 43 -2.58 17.31 19.51
N PHE A 44 -1.90 16.81 18.48
CA PHE A 44 -0.58 17.33 18.09
C PHE A 44 -0.60 18.29 16.90
N ALA A 45 -1.71 18.42 16.19
CA ALA A 45 -1.88 19.46 15.18
C ALA A 45 -2.02 20.84 15.86
N ASP A 46 -1.69 21.91 15.11
CA ASP A 46 -1.85 23.29 15.60
C ASP A 46 -3.31 23.72 15.66
N GLU A 47 -4.12 23.22 14.72
CA GLU A 47 -5.56 23.41 14.64
C GLU A 47 -6.25 22.06 14.34
N ALA A 48 -7.51 21.91 14.75
CA ALA A 48 -8.27 20.70 14.46
C ALA A 48 -9.75 21.00 14.21
N ILE A 49 -10.34 20.38 13.17
CA ILE A 49 -11.72 20.61 12.75
C ILE A 49 -12.47 19.29 12.70
N CYS A 50 -13.61 19.22 13.40
CA CYS A 50 -14.53 18.09 13.31
C CYS A 50 -15.30 18.16 11.99
N ILE A 51 -15.23 17.08 11.20
CA ILE A 51 -15.83 17.01 9.86
C ILE A 51 -17.08 16.12 9.80
N GLY A 52 -17.57 15.64 10.93
CA GLY A 52 -18.82 14.88 11.00
C GLY A 52 -18.77 13.64 11.88
N PRO A 53 -19.84 12.80 11.80
CA PRO A 53 -19.97 11.59 12.59
C PRO A 53 -19.00 10.48 12.16
N PRO A 54 -18.94 9.34 12.90
CA PRO A 54 -17.95 8.28 12.64
C PRO A 54 -17.97 7.64 11.25
N PRO A 55 -19.12 7.42 10.56
CA PRO A 55 -19.10 6.78 9.25
C PRO A 55 -18.26 7.54 8.22
N LEU A 56 -17.36 6.83 7.50
CA LEU A 56 -16.42 7.42 6.55
C LEU A 56 -17.10 8.30 5.48
N ALA A 57 -18.23 7.85 4.92
CA ALA A 57 -18.98 8.59 3.90
C ALA A 57 -19.54 9.93 4.41
N GLN A 58 -19.69 10.09 5.73
CA GLN A 58 -20.21 11.31 6.35
C GLN A 58 -19.10 12.18 6.96
N SER A 59 -17.85 11.74 6.88
CA SER A 59 -16.67 12.42 7.44
C SER A 59 -15.49 12.40 6.47
N TYR A 60 -14.54 11.49 6.61
CA TYR A 60 -13.28 11.46 5.87
C TYR A 60 -13.41 11.27 4.36
N LEU A 61 -14.51 10.69 3.86
CA LEU A 61 -14.81 10.57 2.43
C LEU A 61 -15.78 11.67 1.93
N ASN A 62 -16.20 12.58 2.80
CA ASN A 62 -17.06 13.70 2.46
C ASN A 62 -16.24 14.87 1.92
N ILE A 63 -16.03 14.91 0.61
CA ILE A 63 -15.23 15.95 -0.07
C ILE A 63 -15.69 17.37 0.33
N PRO A 64 -16.99 17.74 0.28
CA PRO A 64 -17.44 19.03 0.73
C PRO A 64 -17.04 19.40 2.15
N ALA A 65 -17.11 18.45 3.11
CA ALA A 65 -16.73 18.71 4.50
C ALA A 65 -15.22 18.93 4.64
N VAL A 66 -14.39 18.16 3.89
CA VAL A 66 -12.93 18.32 3.89
C VAL A 66 -12.51 19.65 3.28
N ILE A 67 -13.11 20.04 2.15
CA ILE A 67 -12.82 21.33 1.47
C ILE A 67 -13.28 22.49 2.35
N SER A 68 -14.47 22.45 2.93
CA SER A 68 -14.94 23.50 3.86
C SER A 68 -13.98 23.67 5.05
N ALA A 69 -13.43 22.57 5.60
CA ALA A 69 -12.43 22.64 6.64
C ALA A 69 -11.13 23.32 6.17
N ALA A 70 -10.71 23.04 4.92
CA ALA A 70 -9.55 23.66 4.31
C ALA A 70 -9.72 25.17 4.11
N GLU A 71 -10.89 25.59 3.63
CA GLU A 71 -11.24 27.00 3.43
C GLU A 71 -11.33 27.77 4.75
N ILE A 72 -12.06 27.21 5.76
CA ILE A 72 -12.19 27.81 7.10
C ILE A 72 -10.82 28.00 7.75
N ALA A 73 -9.93 27.02 7.61
CA ALA A 73 -8.59 27.10 8.18
C ALA A 73 -7.62 27.93 7.32
N ASN A 74 -8.01 28.33 6.12
CA ASN A 74 -7.17 29.05 5.16
C ASN A 74 -5.80 28.37 4.96
N VAL A 75 -5.82 27.13 4.45
CA VAL A 75 -4.62 26.33 4.22
C VAL A 75 -4.07 26.52 2.80
N ASP A 76 -2.77 26.36 2.63
CA ASP A 76 -2.10 26.43 1.33
C ASP A 76 -2.20 25.10 0.55
N ALA A 77 -2.23 23.97 1.29
CA ALA A 77 -2.22 22.64 0.71
C ALA A 77 -2.95 21.60 1.56
N ILE A 78 -3.29 20.48 0.93
CA ILE A 78 -3.88 19.30 1.58
C ILE A 78 -2.96 18.11 1.35
N HIS A 79 -2.57 17.43 2.45
CA HIS A 79 -1.88 16.15 2.40
C HIS A 79 -2.88 15.00 2.64
N PRO A 80 -3.14 14.14 1.63
CA PRO A 80 -4.16 13.10 1.75
C PRO A 80 -3.69 11.84 2.50
N GLY A 81 -2.39 11.69 2.76
CA GLY A 81 -1.81 10.45 3.27
C GLY A 81 -1.97 9.28 2.30
N TYR A 82 -2.50 8.16 2.79
CA TYR A 82 -2.87 6.99 1.99
C TYR A 82 -4.31 6.52 2.27
N GLY A 83 -4.91 5.72 1.37
CA GLY A 83 -6.32 5.34 1.46
C GLY A 83 -7.25 6.56 1.38
N LEU A 84 -8.49 6.42 1.85
CA LEU A 84 -9.48 7.50 1.88
C LEU A 84 -9.57 8.25 0.54
N LEU A 85 -9.24 9.54 0.51
CA LEU A 85 -9.31 10.39 -0.69
C LEU A 85 -7.98 10.50 -1.46
N SER A 86 -6.92 9.78 -1.05
CA SER A 86 -5.58 9.96 -1.62
C SER A 86 -5.42 9.60 -3.10
N GLU A 87 -6.29 8.73 -3.63
CA GLU A 87 -6.32 8.31 -5.04
C GLU A 87 -7.60 8.79 -5.76
N ASN A 88 -8.29 9.75 -5.15
CA ASN A 88 -9.52 10.30 -5.73
C ASN A 88 -9.20 11.49 -6.64
N ALA A 89 -9.21 11.27 -7.96
CA ALA A 89 -8.91 12.30 -8.95
C ALA A 89 -9.89 13.49 -8.89
N ASN A 90 -11.16 13.25 -8.57
CA ASN A 90 -12.14 14.33 -8.41
C ASN A 90 -11.83 15.20 -7.18
N PHE A 91 -11.36 14.60 -6.08
CA PHE A 91 -10.92 15.38 -4.91
C PHE A 91 -9.70 16.26 -5.23
N ALA A 92 -8.71 15.72 -5.96
CA ALA A 92 -7.56 16.49 -6.40
C ALA A 92 -7.98 17.67 -7.30
N GLU A 93 -8.90 17.46 -8.25
CA GLU A 93 -9.45 18.49 -9.13
C GLU A 93 -10.23 19.58 -8.37
N VAL A 94 -11.01 19.18 -7.35
CA VAL A 94 -11.72 20.12 -6.48
C VAL A 94 -10.74 20.96 -5.67
N CYS A 95 -9.65 20.37 -5.13
CA CYS A 95 -8.60 21.12 -4.46
C CYS A 95 -8.01 22.20 -5.36
N GLU A 96 -7.64 21.85 -6.60
CA GLU A 96 -7.09 22.81 -7.58
C GLU A 96 -8.07 23.94 -7.89
N THR A 97 -9.36 23.61 -8.08
CA THR A 97 -10.43 24.59 -8.33
C THR A 97 -10.59 25.57 -7.16
N CYS A 98 -10.38 25.12 -5.94
CA CYS A 98 -10.41 25.93 -4.72
C CYS A 98 -9.06 26.63 -4.42
N ASN A 99 -8.08 26.58 -5.33
CA ASN A 99 -6.72 27.12 -5.16
C ASN A 99 -6.00 26.54 -3.91
N VAL A 100 -6.27 25.29 -3.55
CA VAL A 100 -5.58 24.56 -2.51
C VAL A 100 -4.72 23.49 -3.16
N LYS A 101 -3.40 23.50 -2.91
CA LYS A 101 -2.50 22.53 -3.53
C LYS A 101 -2.78 21.11 -3.00
N PHE A 102 -3.13 20.18 -3.87
CA PHE A 102 -3.14 18.77 -3.54
C PHE A 102 -1.70 18.21 -3.51
N ILE A 103 -1.28 17.60 -2.39
CA ILE A 103 0.04 16.97 -2.25
C ILE A 103 -0.05 15.54 -2.78
N GLY A 104 0.19 15.41 -4.06
CA GLY A 104 0.07 14.18 -4.85
C GLY A 104 0.23 14.46 -6.33
N PRO A 105 -0.01 13.46 -7.19
CA PRO A 105 0.04 13.64 -8.63
C PRO A 105 -1.16 14.45 -9.17
N PRO A 106 -1.04 14.98 -10.40
CA PRO A 106 -2.14 15.68 -11.08
C PRO A 106 -3.39 14.80 -11.23
N PRO A 107 -4.61 15.40 -11.24
CA PRO A 107 -5.87 14.65 -11.35
C PRO A 107 -5.95 13.74 -12.57
N GLU A 108 -5.47 14.19 -13.73
CA GLU A 108 -5.45 13.43 -14.99
C GLU A 108 -4.54 12.19 -14.89
N VAL A 109 -3.39 12.30 -14.24
CA VAL A 109 -2.46 11.18 -14.01
C VAL A 109 -3.04 10.19 -13.01
N THR A 110 -3.68 10.70 -11.94
CA THR A 110 -4.39 9.86 -10.97
C THR A 110 -5.50 9.07 -11.64
N ARG A 111 -6.27 9.71 -12.53
CA ARG A 111 -7.35 9.06 -13.30
C ARG A 111 -6.81 8.02 -14.27
N LEU A 112 -5.74 8.34 -15.02
CA LEU A 112 -5.09 7.43 -15.95
C LEU A 112 -4.61 6.14 -15.23
N MET A 113 -3.91 6.29 -14.10
CA MET A 113 -3.36 5.16 -13.35
C MET A 113 -4.43 4.39 -12.56
N GLY A 114 -5.52 5.04 -12.17
CA GLY A 114 -6.67 4.40 -11.51
C GLY A 114 -7.51 3.52 -12.44
N GLU A 115 -7.47 3.76 -13.76
CA GLU A 115 -8.16 2.94 -14.77
C GLU A 115 -7.23 1.79 -15.23
N LYS A 116 -7.43 0.60 -14.67
CA LYS A 116 -6.50 -0.56 -14.85
C LYS A 116 -6.15 -0.86 -16.30
N GLU A 117 -7.13 -0.80 -17.20
CA GLU A 117 -6.90 -1.05 -18.64
C GLU A 117 -6.01 0.02 -19.28
N LYS A 118 -6.26 1.29 -18.98
CA LYS A 118 -5.46 2.41 -19.48
C LYS A 118 -4.05 2.39 -18.92
N ALA A 119 -3.92 2.15 -17.61
CA ALA A 119 -2.61 2.02 -16.97
C ALA A 119 -1.79 0.87 -17.59
N ARG A 120 -2.40 -0.30 -17.79
CA ARG A 120 -1.75 -1.44 -18.46
C ARG A 120 -1.34 -1.13 -19.90
N ALA A 121 -2.21 -0.48 -20.67
CA ALA A 121 -1.90 -0.08 -22.05
C ALA A 121 -0.73 0.91 -22.11
N ALA A 122 -0.71 1.92 -21.22
CA ALA A 122 0.39 2.86 -21.11
C ALA A 122 1.71 2.17 -20.74
N MET A 123 1.69 1.28 -19.73
CA MET A 123 2.87 0.50 -19.33
C MET A 123 3.38 -0.41 -20.45
N LYS A 124 2.47 -1.12 -21.14
CA LYS A 124 2.82 -1.96 -22.30
C LYS A 124 3.51 -1.15 -23.39
N SER A 125 2.98 0.02 -23.74
CA SER A 125 3.54 0.90 -24.78
C SER A 125 4.94 1.41 -24.42
N ALA A 126 5.19 1.60 -23.13
CA ALA A 126 6.49 2.02 -22.60
C ALA A 126 7.48 0.85 -22.38
N GLY A 127 7.12 -0.38 -22.74
CA GLY A 127 7.97 -1.55 -22.59
C GLY A 127 8.03 -2.15 -21.19
N VAL A 128 7.20 -1.68 -20.26
CA VAL A 128 7.09 -2.30 -18.92
C VAL A 128 6.41 -3.66 -19.07
N PRO A 129 7.00 -4.76 -18.56
CA PRO A 129 6.40 -6.07 -18.67
C PRO A 129 5.02 -6.13 -17.99
N ILE A 130 4.03 -6.63 -18.71
CA ILE A 130 2.68 -6.89 -18.19
C ILE A 130 2.35 -8.37 -18.29
N LEU A 131 1.41 -8.85 -17.46
CA LEU A 131 0.89 -10.20 -17.65
C LEU A 131 0.21 -10.32 -19.02
N PRO A 132 0.46 -11.38 -19.79
CA PRO A 132 -0.33 -11.66 -20.98
C PRO A 132 -1.82 -11.66 -20.63
N GLY A 133 -2.62 -10.91 -21.33
CA GLY A 133 -4.07 -10.80 -21.15
C GLY A 133 -4.78 -10.81 -22.50
N SER A 134 -6.09 -11.10 -22.51
CA SER A 134 -6.92 -10.95 -23.70
C SER A 134 -7.00 -9.49 -24.11
N ASP A 135 -7.19 -9.24 -25.41
CA ASP A 135 -7.38 -7.89 -25.94
C ASP A 135 -8.82 -7.41 -25.66
N GLY A 136 -9.05 -7.00 -24.39
CA GLY A 136 -10.37 -6.59 -23.90
C GLY A 136 -11.26 -7.76 -23.49
N VAL A 137 -12.56 -7.52 -23.61
CA VAL A 137 -13.63 -8.46 -23.25
C VAL A 137 -13.70 -9.60 -24.26
N LEU A 138 -13.77 -10.84 -23.75
CA LEU A 138 -13.95 -12.04 -24.56
C LEU A 138 -15.40 -12.20 -25.00
N ALA A 139 -15.63 -12.29 -26.30
CA ALA A 139 -16.99 -12.37 -26.85
C ALA A 139 -17.64 -13.75 -26.65
N SER A 140 -16.86 -14.82 -26.49
CA SER A 140 -17.36 -16.19 -26.39
C SER A 140 -16.43 -17.14 -25.64
N GLU A 141 -16.99 -18.30 -25.22
CA GLU A 141 -16.21 -19.42 -24.68
C GLU A 141 -15.15 -19.94 -25.67
N GLY A 142 -15.49 -19.96 -26.98
CA GLY A 142 -14.57 -20.40 -28.03
C GLY A 142 -13.33 -19.52 -28.09
N GLU A 143 -13.52 -18.22 -28.09
CA GLU A 143 -12.42 -17.25 -28.04
C GLU A 143 -11.57 -17.39 -26.76
N ALA A 144 -12.21 -17.63 -25.62
CA ALA A 144 -11.52 -17.91 -24.37
C ALA A 144 -10.63 -19.15 -24.45
N VAL A 145 -11.12 -20.23 -25.06
CA VAL A 145 -10.36 -21.48 -25.26
C VAL A 145 -9.16 -21.24 -26.17
N GLU A 146 -9.37 -20.57 -27.31
CA GLU A 146 -8.27 -20.25 -28.26
C GLU A 146 -7.21 -19.40 -27.60
N TRP A 147 -7.61 -18.37 -26.86
CA TRP A 147 -6.68 -17.53 -26.13
C TRP A 147 -5.93 -18.32 -25.04
N GLY A 148 -6.63 -19.13 -24.24
CA GLY A 148 -6.03 -19.98 -23.21
C GLY A 148 -4.98 -20.95 -23.77
N ARG A 149 -5.24 -21.54 -24.95
CA ARG A 149 -4.26 -22.39 -25.69
C ARG A 149 -3.02 -21.59 -26.08
N SER A 150 -3.21 -20.38 -26.59
CA SER A 150 -2.10 -19.56 -27.10
C SER A 150 -1.13 -19.12 -25.99
N VAL A 151 -1.66 -18.84 -24.77
CA VAL A 151 -0.89 -18.34 -23.61
C VAL A 151 -0.41 -19.49 -22.72
N GLY A 152 -1.06 -20.65 -22.80
CA GLY A 152 -0.85 -21.82 -21.95
C GLY A 152 -1.50 -21.66 -20.57
N PHE A 153 -1.91 -22.77 -19.98
CA PHE A 153 -2.50 -22.84 -18.64
C PHE A 153 -1.41 -22.81 -17.54
N PRO A 154 -1.74 -22.38 -16.30
CA PRO A 154 -3.04 -21.88 -15.84
C PRO A 154 -3.31 -20.44 -16.29
N VAL A 155 -4.60 -20.09 -16.40
CA VAL A 155 -5.08 -18.74 -16.69
C VAL A 155 -6.13 -18.33 -15.64
N ILE A 156 -6.43 -17.03 -15.53
CA ILE A 156 -7.47 -16.52 -14.66
C ILE A 156 -8.51 -15.76 -15.47
N ILE A 157 -9.78 -16.09 -15.27
CA ILE A 157 -10.93 -15.36 -15.78
C ILE A 157 -11.26 -14.25 -14.79
N LYS A 158 -11.57 -13.05 -15.27
CA LYS A 158 -11.93 -11.89 -14.44
C LYS A 158 -13.14 -11.16 -15.05
N ALA A 159 -14.03 -10.67 -14.19
CA ALA A 159 -15.11 -9.77 -14.61
C ALA A 159 -14.54 -8.37 -14.93
N SER A 160 -14.95 -7.79 -16.07
CA SER A 160 -14.46 -6.46 -16.49
C SER A 160 -15.00 -5.35 -15.57
N ALA A 161 -16.23 -5.49 -15.07
CA ALA A 161 -16.86 -4.56 -14.13
C ALA A 161 -16.60 -4.91 -12.65
N GLY A 162 -15.75 -5.89 -12.35
CA GLY A 162 -15.55 -6.45 -11.01
C GLY A 162 -14.38 -5.88 -10.23
N GLY A 163 -14.45 -6.04 -8.91
CA GLY A 163 -13.37 -5.74 -7.96
C GLY A 163 -13.45 -6.63 -6.73
N GLY A 164 -12.38 -6.63 -5.90
CA GLY A 164 -12.37 -7.36 -4.62
C GLY A 164 -12.43 -8.89 -4.74
N GLY A 165 -12.01 -9.47 -5.87
CA GLY A 165 -11.92 -10.92 -6.06
C GLY A 165 -13.21 -11.63 -6.46
N ARG A 166 -14.33 -10.93 -6.62
CA ARG A 166 -15.59 -11.49 -7.13
C ARG A 166 -15.55 -11.65 -8.65
N GLY A 167 -16.11 -12.74 -9.17
CA GLY A 167 -16.10 -13.04 -10.61
C GLY A 167 -14.74 -13.48 -11.13
N MET A 168 -13.82 -13.91 -10.26
CA MET A 168 -12.54 -14.48 -10.66
C MET A 168 -12.54 -16.00 -10.56
N ARG A 169 -11.99 -16.68 -11.58
CA ARG A 169 -11.83 -18.13 -11.63
C ARG A 169 -10.47 -18.51 -12.20
N ILE A 170 -9.72 -19.30 -11.45
CA ILE A 170 -8.47 -19.89 -11.95
C ILE A 170 -8.84 -21.14 -12.73
N VAL A 171 -8.32 -21.22 -13.96
CA VAL A 171 -8.51 -22.33 -14.89
C VAL A 171 -7.17 -23.02 -15.10
N ARG A 172 -7.09 -24.29 -14.73
CA ARG A 172 -5.83 -25.03 -14.77
C ARG A 172 -5.64 -25.86 -16.03
N SER A 173 -6.73 -26.17 -16.70
CA SER A 173 -6.71 -26.93 -17.96
C SER A 173 -7.78 -26.41 -18.93
N GLU A 174 -7.63 -26.81 -20.18
CA GLU A 174 -8.56 -26.43 -21.25
C GLU A 174 -9.96 -26.98 -21.00
N GLU A 175 -10.05 -28.21 -20.48
CA GLU A 175 -11.30 -28.91 -20.23
C GLU A 175 -12.18 -28.21 -19.18
N GLU A 176 -11.55 -27.52 -18.21
CA GLU A 176 -12.27 -26.77 -17.16
C GLU A 176 -12.81 -25.44 -17.67
N LEU A 177 -12.19 -24.85 -18.71
CA LEU A 177 -12.41 -23.47 -19.10
C LEU A 177 -13.86 -23.17 -19.46
N PRO A 178 -14.59 -23.94 -20.30
CA PRO A 178 -15.96 -23.60 -20.68
C PRO A 178 -16.92 -23.53 -19.49
N ALA A 179 -16.78 -24.48 -18.56
CA ALA A 179 -17.65 -24.53 -17.36
C ALA A 179 -17.37 -23.34 -16.42
N LEU A 180 -16.08 -23.02 -16.19
CA LEU A 180 -15.67 -21.93 -15.31
C LEU A 180 -15.97 -20.56 -15.94
N PHE A 181 -15.91 -20.44 -17.27
CA PHE A 181 -16.27 -19.21 -17.99
C PHE A 181 -17.75 -18.88 -17.80
N ARG A 182 -18.66 -19.84 -18.05
CA ARG A 182 -20.10 -19.66 -17.81
C ARG A 182 -20.42 -19.31 -16.35
N ALA A 183 -19.78 -20.00 -15.42
CA ALA A 183 -19.97 -19.72 -14.00
C ALA A 183 -19.53 -18.32 -13.61
N ALA A 184 -18.36 -17.86 -14.12
CA ALA A 184 -17.87 -16.51 -13.90
C ALA A 184 -18.78 -15.45 -14.53
N GLN A 185 -19.28 -15.70 -15.75
CA GLN A 185 -20.19 -14.80 -16.46
C GLN A 185 -21.51 -14.62 -15.70
N SER A 186 -22.10 -15.71 -15.24
CA SER A 186 -23.35 -15.68 -14.46
C SER A 186 -23.18 -14.95 -13.13
N GLU A 187 -22.06 -15.18 -12.43
CA GLU A 187 -21.74 -14.49 -11.20
C GLU A 187 -21.49 -12.97 -11.42
N ALA A 188 -20.75 -12.62 -12.47
CA ALA A 188 -20.48 -11.23 -12.82
C ALA A 188 -21.77 -10.49 -13.17
N ALA A 189 -22.65 -11.09 -13.99
CA ALA A 189 -23.94 -10.52 -14.33
C ALA A 189 -24.83 -10.31 -13.10
N ALA A 190 -24.86 -11.27 -12.19
CA ALA A 190 -25.65 -11.18 -10.95
C ALA A 190 -25.09 -10.14 -9.95
N ALA A 191 -23.76 -10.04 -9.84
CA ALA A 191 -23.11 -9.18 -8.85
C ALA A 191 -22.94 -7.73 -9.31
N PHE A 192 -22.72 -7.50 -10.62
CA PHE A 192 -22.33 -6.20 -11.17
C PHE A 192 -23.28 -5.69 -12.28
N GLY A 193 -24.28 -6.49 -12.66
CA GLY A 193 -25.18 -6.15 -13.76
C GLY A 193 -24.53 -6.24 -15.15
N ASN A 194 -23.29 -6.71 -15.22
CA ASN A 194 -22.51 -6.89 -16.45
C ASN A 194 -21.76 -8.21 -16.39
N GLY A 195 -21.95 -9.08 -17.41
CA GLY A 195 -21.33 -10.39 -17.55
C GLY A 195 -20.05 -10.39 -18.39
N ASP A 196 -19.50 -9.25 -18.73
CA ASP A 196 -18.29 -9.13 -19.54
C ASP A 196 -17.08 -9.67 -18.79
N LEU A 197 -16.34 -10.57 -19.47
CA LEU A 197 -15.18 -11.24 -18.90
C LEU A 197 -13.94 -10.99 -19.76
N TYR A 198 -12.80 -10.94 -19.12
CA TYR A 198 -11.49 -11.00 -19.76
C TYR A 198 -10.61 -12.05 -19.08
N MET A 199 -9.52 -12.42 -19.70
CA MET A 199 -8.59 -13.41 -19.15
C MET A 199 -7.17 -12.87 -19.07
N GLU A 200 -6.43 -13.40 -18.10
CA GLU A 200 -4.99 -13.14 -17.94
C GLU A 200 -4.25 -14.43 -17.65
N LYS A 201 -2.96 -14.45 -17.95
CA LYS A 201 -2.06 -15.51 -17.51
C LYS A 201 -2.06 -15.53 -15.97
N TYR A 202 -2.29 -16.70 -15.38
CA TYR A 202 -2.19 -16.87 -13.93
C TYR A 202 -0.75 -17.22 -13.54
N VAL A 203 -0.19 -16.45 -12.63
CA VAL A 203 1.12 -16.72 -12.04
C VAL A 203 0.91 -17.51 -10.75
N GLU A 204 1.45 -18.71 -10.67
CA GLU A 204 1.34 -19.55 -9.48
C GLU A 204 2.37 -19.14 -8.43
N ASN A 205 1.92 -18.98 -7.18
CA ASN A 205 2.75 -18.61 -6.04
C ASN A 205 3.70 -17.42 -6.36
N PRO A 206 3.18 -16.29 -6.86
CA PRO A 206 4.02 -15.16 -7.20
C PRO A 206 4.53 -14.48 -5.93
N ARG A 207 5.61 -13.72 -6.08
CA ARG A 207 5.97 -12.68 -5.10
C ARG A 207 5.35 -11.36 -5.48
N HIS A 208 5.03 -10.59 -4.46
CA HIS A 208 4.57 -9.22 -4.62
C HIS A 208 5.76 -8.28 -4.41
N ILE A 209 6.24 -7.68 -5.48
CA ILE A 209 7.35 -6.73 -5.49
C ILE A 209 6.81 -5.38 -5.94
N GLU A 210 7.23 -4.33 -5.27
CA GLU A 210 6.79 -2.98 -5.63
C GLU A 210 7.96 -2.00 -5.63
N PHE A 211 7.96 -1.05 -6.57
CA PHE A 211 9.01 -0.04 -6.70
C PHE A 211 8.51 1.33 -6.26
N GLN A 212 9.28 1.95 -5.36
CA GLN A 212 8.98 3.29 -4.87
C GLN A 212 9.49 4.34 -5.83
N ILE A 213 8.62 5.28 -6.19
CA ILE A 213 8.93 6.40 -7.10
C ILE A 213 8.77 7.72 -6.36
N LEU A 214 9.64 8.67 -6.69
CA LEU A 214 9.48 10.10 -6.45
C LEU A 214 9.69 10.86 -7.75
N ALA A 215 8.86 11.88 -8.01
CA ALA A 215 8.94 12.69 -9.22
C ALA A 215 8.67 14.17 -8.91
N ASP A 216 9.40 15.08 -9.59
CA ASP A 216 9.14 16.50 -9.51
C ASP A 216 8.29 17.02 -10.67
N GLN A 217 7.90 18.28 -10.63
CA GLN A 217 7.12 18.93 -11.68
C GLN A 217 7.93 19.29 -12.93
N TYR A 218 9.24 19.04 -12.93
CA TYR A 218 10.16 19.38 -14.02
C TYR A 218 10.46 18.16 -14.92
N GLY A 219 9.83 17.03 -14.62
CA GLY A 219 9.99 15.78 -15.39
C GLY A 219 11.11 14.87 -14.86
N ASN A 220 11.77 15.21 -13.75
CA ASN A 220 12.73 14.32 -13.14
C ASN A 220 12.01 13.27 -12.29
N VAL A 221 12.41 12.00 -12.45
CA VAL A 221 11.85 10.85 -11.75
C VAL A 221 12.98 10.02 -11.16
N ALA A 222 12.84 9.58 -9.92
CA ALA A 222 13.78 8.68 -9.25
C ALA A 222 13.05 7.43 -8.71
N SER A 223 13.70 6.29 -8.86
CA SER A 223 13.32 5.05 -8.18
C SER A 223 14.12 4.90 -6.89
N LEU A 224 13.42 4.75 -5.77
CA LEU A 224 14.04 4.49 -4.46
C LEU A 224 14.24 2.99 -4.18
N GLY A 225 14.15 2.14 -5.21
CA GLY A 225 14.25 0.70 -5.10
C GLY A 225 12.93 0.04 -4.70
N GLU A 226 13.03 -1.25 -4.39
CA GLU A 226 11.86 -2.09 -4.19
C GLU A 226 11.61 -2.47 -2.74
N ARG A 227 10.37 -2.91 -2.52
CA ARG A 227 9.89 -3.61 -1.33
C ARG A 227 9.35 -4.99 -1.73
N GLU A 228 9.48 -5.94 -0.83
CA GLU A 228 8.85 -7.26 -0.91
C GLU A 228 7.63 -7.28 0.01
N CYS A 229 6.43 -7.49 -0.55
CA CYS A 229 5.15 -7.47 0.14
C CYS A 229 4.39 -8.81 0.03
N SER A 230 5.12 -9.91 -0.14
CA SER A 230 4.55 -11.25 -0.39
C SER A 230 3.81 -11.82 0.83
N ILE A 231 4.18 -11.39 2.06
CA ILE A 231 3.52 -11.85 3.28
C ILE A 231 2.20 -11.12 3.45
N GLN A 232 1.13 -11.70 2.94
CA GLN A 232 -0.19 -11.11 2.92
C GLN A 232 -1.28 -12.16 3.16
N ARG A 233 -2.45 -11.71 3.63
CA ARG A 233 -3.63 -12.52 3.81
C ARG A 233 -4.81 -11.87 3.10
N ARG A 234 -5.46 -12.58 2.18
CA ARG A 234 -6.58 -12.04 1.38
C ARG A 234 -6.25 -10.68 0.75
N HIS A 235 -5.06 -10.58 0.16
CA HIS A 235 -4.51 -9.35 -0.44
C HIS A 235 -4.25 -8.18 0.54
N GLN A 236 -4.29 -8.43 1.85
CA GLN A 236 -3.85 -7.46 2.87
C GLN A 236 -2.44 -7.81 3.32
N LYS A 237 -1.51 -6.90 3.07
CA LYS A 237 -0.09 -7.02 3.47
C LYS A 237 0.00 -7.07 5.00
N LEU A 238 0.87 -7.91 5.53
CA LEU A 238 1.07 -8.10 6.98
C LEU A 238 2.51 -7.78 7.42
N LEU A 239 3.48 -8.16 6.57
CA LEU A 239 4.90 -7.97 6.80
C LEU A 239 5.56 -7.62 5.47
N GLU A 240 6.40 -6.59 5.48
CA GLU A 240 7.10 -6.07 4.32
C GLU A 240 8.58 -5.95 4.59
N GLU A 241 9.40 -6.15 3.53
CA GLU A 241 10.86 -6.08 3.60
C GLU A 241 11.41 -5.16 2.52
N SER A 242 12.53 -4.51 2.78
CA SER A 242 13.34 -3.79 1.78
C SER A 242 14.83 -3.93 2.11
N PRO A 243 15.68 -4.17 1.08
CA PRO A 243 15.34 -4.60 -0.28
C PRO A 243 14.83 -6.05 -0.33
N SER A 244 14.22 -6.46 -1.45
CA SER A 244 13.87 -7.86 -1.68
C SER A 244 15.13 -8.70 -1.92
N ILE A 245 15.22 -9.87 -1.28
CA ILE A 245 16.32 -10.83 -1.53
C ILE A 245 16.21 -11.53 -2.89
N HIS A 246 15.09 -11.36 -3.59
CA HIS A 246 14.82 -11.96 -4.90
C HIS A 246 15.12 -11.02 -6.07
N VAL A 247 15.30 -9.72 -5.79
CA VAL A 247 15.66 -8.70 -6.78
C VAL A 247 17.17 -8.45 -6.71
N THR A 248 17.87 -8.74 -7.82
CA THR A 248 19.30 -8.45 -7.90
C THR A 248 19.54 -6.95 -8.08
N PRO A 249 20.74 -6.43 -7.73
CA PRO A 249 21.07 -5.03 -7.99
C PRO A 249 20.91 -4.63 -9.47
N GLN A 250 21.23 -5.52 -10.40
CA GLN A 250 21.08 -5.30 -11.84
C GLN A 250 19.60 -5.17 -12.23
N LEU A 251 18.75 -6.10 -11.76
CA LEU A 251 17.31 -6.05 -12.05
C LEU A 251 16.66 -4.79 -11.44
N ARG A 252 17.08 -4.39 -10.23
CA ARG A 252 16.63 -3.15 -9.58
C ARG A 252 16.94 -1.94 -10.43
N GLU A 253 18.16 -1.85 -10.92
CA GLU A 253 18.62 -0.73 -11.78
C GLU A 253 17.87 -0.70 -13.12
N GLU A 254 17.79 -1.85 -13.80
CA GLU A 254 17.11 -1.99 -15.10
C GLU A 254 15.63 -1.59 -15.03
N ILE A 255 14.91 -2.15 -14.05
CA ILE A 255 13.49 -1.81 -13.87
C ILE A 255 13.35 -0.35 -13.40
N GLY A 256 14.18 0.09 -12.46
CA GLY A 256 14.16 1.48 -11.99
C GLY A 256 14.31 2.49 -13.12
N GLN A 257 15.25 2.29 -14.02
CA GLN A 257 15.47 3.16 -15.20
C GLN A 257 14.25 3.16 -16.13
N THR A 258 13.71 1.98 -16.45
CA THR A 258 12.51 1.84 -17.28
C THR A 258 11.33 2.58 -16.68
N LEU A 259 11.10 2.45 -15.36
CA LEU A 259 10.02 3.13 -14.66
C LEU A 259 10.21 4.65 -14.63
N CYS A 260 11.44 5.13 -14.39
CA CYS A 260 11.74 6.55 -14.38
C CYS A 260 11.44 7.19 -15.75
N GLN A 261 11.88 6.56 -16.83
CA GLN A 261 11.60 7.03 -18.19
C GLN A 261 10.09 7.04 -18.47
N THR A 262 9.40 5.93 -18.21
CA THR A 262 7.96 5.79 -18.44
C THR A 262 7.15 6.86 -17.70
N LEU A 263 7.46 7.07 -16.43
CA LEU A 263 6.70 8.01 -15.59
C LEU A 263 7.03 9.48 -15.91
N SER A 264 8.25 9.77 -16.38
CA SER A 264 8.60 11.08 -16.93
C SER A 264 7.75 11.40 -18.18
N GLU A 265 7.62 10.44 -19.11
CA GLU A 265 6.80 10.59 -20.33
C GLU A 265 5.30 10.76 -20.03
N ILE A 266 4.79 10.12 -18.95
CA ILE A 266 3.41 10.26 -18.48
C ILE A 266 3.17 11.60 -17.76
N GLY A 267 4.24 12.28 -17.33
CA GLY A 267 4.15 13.51 -16.53
C GLY A 267 3.75 13.23 -15.08
N TYR A 268 4.23 12.11 -14.52
CA TYR A 268 3.99 11.78 -13.12
C TYR A 268 4.68 12.77 -12.19
N VAL A 269 4.01 13.13 -11.08
CA VAL A 269 4.54 14.05 -10.05
C VAL A 269 4.26 13.49 -8.67
N ASN A 270 5.15 13.73 -7.72
CA ASN A 270 5.08 13.36 -6.31
C ASN A 270 5.40 11.86 -6.08
N ALA A 271 4.96 11.29 -4.95
CA ALA A 271 5.23 9.91 -4.59
C ALA A 271 4.25 8.95 -5.24
N GLY A 272 4.76 7.82 -5.72
CA GLY A 272 3.95 6.73 -6.24
C GLY A 272 4.64 5.38 -6.08
N THR A 273 3.88 4.31 -6.23
CA THR A 273 4.38 2.94 -6.11
C THR A 273 3.89 2.09 -7.27
N MET A 274 4.83 1.47 -7.97
CA MET A 274 4.55 0.54 -9.07
C MET A 274 4.56 -0.89 -8.53
N GLU A 275 3.42 -1.57 -8.57
CA GLU A 275 3.27 -2.94 -8.05
C GLU A 275 3.42 -3.99 -9.14
N PHE A 276 4.14 -5.08 -8.81
CA PHE A 276 4.46 -6.18 -9.72
C PHE A 276 4.22 -7.54 -9.06
N LEU A 277 3.85 -8.52 -9.88
CA LEU A 277 4.03 -9.93 -9.57
C LEU A 277 5.38 -10.40 -10.13
N MET A 278 6.14 -11.10 -9.31
CA MET A 278 7.36 -11.79 -9.75
C MET A 278 7.08 -13.29 -9.83
N ASP A 279 7.35 -13.89 -10.99
CA ASP A 279 7.22 -15.34 -11.20
C ASP A 279 8.43 -16.12 -10.62
N GLN A 280 8.37 -17.45 -10.72
CA GLN A 280 9.43 -18.35 -10.25
C GLN A 280 10.74 -18.18 -11.05
N ASN A 281 10.69 -17.59 -12.27
CA ASN A 281 11.84 -17.29 -13.10
C ASN A 281 12.38 -15.87 -12.86
N ARG A 282 11.91 -15.18 -11.81
CA ARG A 282 12.24 -13.79 -11.44
C ARG A 282 11.83 -12.74 -12.49
N ARG A 283 10.85 -13.05 -13.34
CA ARG A 283 10.26 -12.07 -14.25
C ARG A 283 9.19 -11.25 -13.52
N LEU A 284 9.27 -9.94 -13.67
CA LEU A 284 8.34 -8.99 -13.10
C LEU A 284 7.22 -8.68 -14.11
N TYR A 285 6.00 -8.59 -13.62
CA TYR A 285 4.81 -8.24 -14.40
C TYR A 285 4.03 -7.17 -13.66
N PHE A 286 3.86 -6.02 -14.28
CA PHE A 286 3.09 -4.90 -13.72
C PHE A 286 1.65 -5.30 -13.42
N ILE A 287 1.17 -4.89 -12.25
CA ILE A 287 -0.22 -5.09 -11.79
C ILE A 287 -0.97 -3.77 -11.82
N GLU A 288 -0.48 -2.81 -11.03
CA GLU A 288 -1.11 -1.50 -10.85
C GLU A 288 -0.10 -0.47 -10.32
N MET A 289 -0.49 0.80 -10.37
CA MET A 289 0.23 1.88 -9.73
C MET A 289 -0.64 2.50 -8.64
N ASN A 290 -0.09 2.63 -7.45
CA ASN A 290 -0.69 3.43 -6.39
C ASN A 290 -0.14 4.86 -6.49
N THR A 291 -1.03 5.81 -6.76
CA THR A 291 -0.69 7.22 -7.00
C THR A 291 -0.58 8.03 -5.70
N ARG A 292 0.02 7.43 -4.69
CA ARG A 292 0.17 7.94 -3.32
C ARG A 292 1.33 7.28 -2.59
N ILE A 293 1.60 7.74 -1.38
CA ILE A 293 2.47 7.03 -0.45
C ILE A 293 1.81 5.72 0.02
N GLN A 294 2.58 4.68 0.27
CA GLN A 294 2.12 3.39 0.78
C GLN A 294 2.24 3.30 2.31
N VAL A 295 1.50 2.37 2.93
CA VAL A 295 1.62 2.08 4.38
C VAL A 295 3.06 1.73 4.72
N GLU A 296 3.67 0.87 3.91
CA GLU A 296 5.00 0.26 4.05
C GLU A 296 6.17 1.16 3.58
N HIS A 297 5.93 2.45 3.29
CA HIS A 297 7.01 3.38 2.96
C HIS A 297 8.16 3.42 3.98
N PRO A 298 7.93 3.16 5.28
CA PRO A 298 8.99 3.24 6.27
C PRO A 298 10.16 2.27 6.02
N VAL A 299 9.94 1.09 5.41
CA VAL A 299 11.09 0.20 5.10
C VAL A 299 12.01 0.80 4.04
N THR A 300 11.46 1.53 3.06
CA THR A 300 12.24 2.30 2.08
C THR A 300 12.99 3.44 2.76
N GLU A 301 12.33 4.24 3.60
CA GLU A 301 12.96 5.31 4.38
C GLU A 301 14.15 4.77 5.21
N MET A 302 13.96 3.62 5.85
CA MET A 302 14.99 3.01 6.70
C MET A 302 16.23 2.54 5.93
N VAL A 303 16.11 2.11 4.68
CA VAL A 303 17.26 1.64 3.90
C VAL A 303 17.89 2.70 3.00
N THR A 304 17.15 3.79 2.68
CA THR A 304 17.63 4.87 1.80
C THR A 304 18.01 6.14 2.54
N ASP A 305 17.59 6.27 3.81
CA ASP A 305 17.66 7.50 4.61
C ASP A 305 16.89 8.70 3.98
N VAL A 306 15.94 8.45 3.05
CA VAL A 306 15.07 9.46 2.42
C VAL A 306 13.77 9.59 3.22
N ASP A 307 13.46 10.77 3.76
CA ASP A 307 12.17 11.06 4.38
C ASP A 307 11.11 11.31 3.31
N MET A 308 10.31 10.30 3.02
CA MET A 308 9.36 10.33 1.91
C MET A 308 8.21 11.31 2.12
N VAL A 309 7.75 11.49 3.35
CA VAL A 309 6.65 12.42 3.64
C VAL A 309 7.13 13.88 3.50
N LYS A 310 8.35 14.19 3.98
CA LYS A 310 8.96 15.51 3.69
C LYS A 310 9.18 15.70 2.20
N SER A 311 9.67 14.67 1.50
CA SER A 311 9.86 14.73 0.05
C SER A 311 8.56 15.05 -0.68
N GLN A 312 7.44 14.43 -0.31
CA GLN A 312 6.13 14.77 -0.89
C GLN A 312 5.77 16.24 -0.72
N ILE A 313 5.97 16.77 0.49
CA ILE A 313 5.66 18.18 0.81
C ILE A 313 6.56 19.13 0.02
N LEU A 314 7.86 18.86 -0.04
CA LEU A 314 8.85 19.69 -0.75
C LEU A 314 8.60 19.68 -2.26
N LEU A 315 8.39 18.51 -2.86
CA LEU A 315 8.07 18.37 -4.29
C LEU A 315 6.77 19.11 -4.65
N ALA A 316 5.74 19.00 -3.82
CA ALA A 316 4.48 19.72 -4.03
C ALA A 316 4.62 21.24 -3.87
N ALA A 317 5.60 21.69 -3.06
CA ALA A 317 5.95 23.09 -2.91
C ALA A 317 6.83 23.66 -4.05
N GLY A 318 7.22 22.79 -5.00
CA GLY A 318 7.98 23.19 -6.20
C GLY A 318 9.48 22.99 -6.14
N GLU A 319 9.98 22.30 -5.10
CA GLU A 319 11.40 21.92 -5.07
C GLU A 319 11.71 20.88 -6.15
N SER A 320 12.94 20.95 -6.70
CA SER A 320 13.43 19.93 -7.63
C SER A 320 13.81 18.65 -6.90
N LEU A 321 13.76 17.53 -7.62
CA LEU A 321 14.12 16.22 -7.08
C LEU A 321 15.58 16.19 -6.57
N ASP A 322 16.50 16.86 -7.25
CA ASP A 322 17.90 16.96 -6.84
C ASP A 322 18.06 17.70 -5.48
N ASN A 323 17.26 18.75 -5.26
CA ASN A 323 17.26 19.47 -3.98
C ASN A 323 16.70 18.60 -2.85
N VAL A 324 15.71 17.76 -3.15
CA VAL A 324 15.05 16.88 -2.18
C VAL A 324 15.93 15.71 -1.80
N LEU A 325 16.54 15.03 -2.77
CA LEU A 325 17.34 13.81 -2.54
C LEU A 325 18.79 14.09 -2.10
N GLN A 326 19.35 15.25 -2.49
CA GLN A 326 20.70 15.68 -2.13
C GLN A 326 21.83 14.70 -2.44
N GLY A 327 21.65 13.85 -3.48
CA GLY A 327 22.66 12.90 -3.94
C GLY A 327 22.10 11.56 -4.40
N PRO A 328 22.96 10.59 -4.72
CA PRO A 328 22.55 9.29 -5.22
C PRO A 328 21.86 8.47 -4.13
N ILE A 329 20.84 7.70 -4.53
CA ILE A 329 20.14 6.79 -3.64
C ILE A 329 21.02 5.57 -3.34
N VAL A 330 21.29 5.34 -2.08
CA VAL A 330 22.13 4.23 -1.60
C VAL A 330 21.33 3.37 -0.63
N HIS A 331 21.13 2.10 -0.96
CA HIS A 331 20.50 1.14 -0.07
C HIS A 331 21.50 0.66 1.00
N ARG A 332 21.14 0.79 2.28
CA ARG A 332 21.98 0.41 3.41
C ARG A 332 21.27 -0.57 4.32
N GLY A 333 21.80 -1.78 4.43
CA GLY A 333 21.27 -2.82 5.28
C GLY A 333 19.97 -3.44 4.75
N HIS A 334 19.13 -3.91 5.66
CA HIS A 334 17.84 -4.53 5.37
C HIS A 334 16.82 -4.09 6.41
N ALA A 335 15.64 -3.71 5.97
CA ALA A 335 14.55 -3.29 6.84
C ALA A 335 13.36 -4.27 6.75
N ILE A 336 12.68 -4.44 7.87
CA ILE A 336 11.44 -5.23 7.99
C ILE A 336 10.41 -4.37 8.69
N GLU A 337 9.18 -4.35 8.17
CA GLU A 337 8.00 -3.78 8.83
C GLU A 337 7.04 -4.90 9.20
N CYS A 338 6.46 -4.83 10.40
CA CYS A 338 5.32 -5.64 10.82
C CYS A 338 4.13 -4.71 11.08
N ARG A 339 3.00 -4.95 10.43
CA ARG A 339 1.75 -4.24 10.70
C ARG A 339 1.12 -4.78 11.97
N ILE A 340 1.06 -3.95 12.99
CA ILE A 340 0.41 -4.30 14.24
C ILE A 340 -1.06 -3.86 14.17
N ASN A 341 -1.93 -4.84 13.96
CA ASN A 341 -3.37 -4.64 13.84
C ASN A 341 -4.07 -5.00 15.14
N ALA A 342 -5.11 -4.26 15.48
CA ALA A 342 -6.05 -4.58 16.55
C ALA A 342 -6.99 -5.71 16.10
N GLU A 343 -6.47 -6.94 16.07
CA GLU A 343 -7.13 -8.15 15.57
C GLU A 343 -6.73 -9.37 16.40
N HIS A 344 -7.65 -10.33 16.47
CA HIS A 344 -7.33 -11.63 17.07
C HIS A 344 -6.28 -12.36 16.21
N PRO A 345 -5.12 -12.78 16.75
CA PRO A 345 -3.98 -13.26 15.98
C PRO A 345 -4.21 -14.56 15.18
N GLU A 346 -5.24 -15.32 15.52
CA GLU A 346 -5.58 -16.58 14.83
C GLU A 346 -6.88 -16.49 14.02
N LYS A 347 -7.87 -15.75 14.53
CA LYS A 347 -9.20 -15.63 13.88
C LYS A 347 -9.26 -14.41 12.93
N PHE A 348 -8.36 -13.46 13.10
CA PHE A 348 -8.31 -12.20 12.34
C PHE A 348 -9.60 -11.38 12.45
N THR A 349 -10.36 -11.57 13.53
CA THR A 349 -11.52 -10.73 13.82
C THR A 349 -11.05 -9.42 14.45
N PRO A 350 -11.62 -8.27 14.04
CA PRO A 350 -11.29 -6.97 14.65
C PRO A 350 -11.46 -6.98 16.17
N SER A 351 -10.57 -6.30 16.86
CA SER A 351 -10.54 -6.16 18.30
C SER A 351 -10.59 -4.69 18.71
N ALA A 352 -11.69 -4.02 18.40
CA ALA A 352 -11.95 -2.66 18.88
C ALA A 352 -12.06 -2.65 20.41
N GLY A 353 -11.65 -1.55 21.06
CA GLY A 353 -11.71 -1.44 22.51
C GLY A 353 -10.69 -0.47 23.08
N LYS A 354 -10.62 -0.43 24.41
CA LYS A 354 -9.70 0.42 25.15
C LYS A 354 -8.37 -0.28 25.35
N ILE A 355 -7.28 0.38 24.99
CA ILE A 355 -5.92 -0.06 25.29
C ILE A 355 -5.62 0.27 26.76
N THR A 356 -5.31 -0.72 27.58
CA THR A 356 -4.95 -0.52 28.99
C THR A 356 -3.47 -0.29 29.19
N THR A 357 -2.64 -0.99 28.39
CA THR A 357 -1.18 -0.86 28.42
C THR A 357 -0.67 -0.69 26.98
N PHE A 358 0.22 0.26 26.76
CA PHE A 358 0.91 0.46 25.48
C PHE A 358 2.38 0.80 25.74
N ASN A 359 3.27 -0.16 25.52
CA ASN A 359 4.71 0.00 25.71
C ASN A 359 5.42 -0.35 24.42
N PRO A 360 5.71 0.63 23.54
CA PRO A 360 6.42 0.38 22.29
C PRO A 360 7.88 0.02 22.54
N PRO A 361 8.48 -0.86 21.71
CA PRO A 361 9.88 -1.22 21.82
C PRO A 361 10.78 -0.07 21.37
N GLY A 362 12.02 -0.09 21.86
CA GLY A 362 13.05 0.86 21.49
C GLY A 362 14.39 0.19 21.17
N GLY A 363 15.43 1.01 21.10
CA GLY A 363 16.82 0.62 20.85
C GLY A 363 17.26 0.87 19.40
N THR A 364 18.54 0.64 19.13
CA THR A 364 19.16 0.93 17.84
C THR A 364 18.45 0.23 16.70
N GLY A 365 18.12 1.00 15.65
CA GLY A 365 17.47 0.49 14.43
C GLY A 365 16.03 0.01 14.62
N VAL A 366 15.32 0.50 15.64
CA VAL A 366 13.89 0.25 15.89
C VAL A 366 13.13 1.56 15.75
N ARG A 367 12.05 1.55 14.96
CA ARG A 367 11.11 2.64 14.76
C ARG A 367 9.68 2.12 14.96
N VAL A 368 8.83 2.91 15.59
CA VAL A 368 7.40 2.62 15.74
C VAL A 368 6.60 3.82 15.25
N ASP A 369 5.88 3.65 14.15
CA ASP A 369 4.92 4.64 13.67
C ASP A 369 3.54 4.27 14.20
N THR A 370 2.97 5.10 15.07
CA THR A 370 1.71 4.79 15.74
C THR A 370 0.98 6.06 16.17
N ALA A 371 -0.35 5.96 16.20
CA ALA A 371 -1.21 6.94 16.88
C ALA A 371 -1.90 6.32 18.11
N ALA A 372 -1.58 5.07 18.45
CA ALA A 372 -2.10 4.41 19.65
C ALA A 372 -1.30 4.81 20.90
N TYR A 373 -1.98 4.80 22.05
CA TYR A 373 -1.40 5.13 23.36
C TYR A 373 -2.20 4.44 24.48
N ALA A 374 -1.60 4.32 25.67
CA ALA A 374 -2.28 3.79 26.84
C ALA A 374 -3.52 4.64 27.17
N GLU A 375 -4.63 4.00 27.55
CA GLU A 375 -5.95 4.62 27.79
C GLU A 375 -6.66 5.09 26.50
N GLY A 376 -6.03 4.99 25.31
CA GLY A 376 -6.65 5.24 24.02
C GLY A 376 -7.71 4.20 23.66
N THR A 377 -8.66 4.59 22.82
CA THR A 377 -9.72 3.69 22.33
C THR A 377 -9.56 3.46 20.83
N ILE A 378 -9.58 2.20 20.41
CA ILE A 378 -9.62 1.81 19.01
C ILE A 378 -11.08 1.71 18.59
N PRO A 379 -11.56 2.61 17.71
CA PRO A 379 -12.95 2.63 17.28
C PRO A 379 -13.23 1.50 16.28
N PRO A 380 -14.46 0.96 16.23
CA PRO A 380 -14.83 -0.13 15.32
C PRO A 380 -15.14 0.32 13.89
N TYR A 381 -15.00 1.60 13.58
CA TYR A 381 -15.44 2.19 12.31
C TYR A 381 -14.38 2.21 11.22
N TYR A 382 -13.12 1.98 11.56
CA TYR A 382 -11.96 2.20 10.70
C TYR A 382 -11.07 0.96 10.65
N ASP A 383 -10.03 1.04 9.82
CA ASP A 383 -9.03 -0.01 9.72
C ASP A 383 -8.40 -0.36 11.08
N SER A 384 -8.03 -1.61 11.25
CA SER A 384 -7.49 -2.18 12.49
C SER A 384 -6.02 -1.83 12.76
N LEU A 385 -5.31 -1.20 11.81
CA LEU A 385 -3.89 -0.85 11.96
C LEU A 385 -3.70 0.16 13.09
N ILE A 386 -2.93 -0.22 14.12
CA ILE A 386 -2.64 0.62 15.28
C ILE A 386 -1.19 1.05 15.36
N ALA A 387 -0.27 0.29 14.76
CA ALA A 387 1.14 0.63 14.70
C ALA A 387 1.83 -0.08 13.54
N LYS A 388 2.92 0.53 13.06
CA LYS A 388 3.92 -0.10 12.19
C LYS A 388 5.19 -0.24 13.02
N LEU A 389 5.60 -1.47 13.28
CA LEU A 389 6.90 -1.75 13.89
C LEU A 389 7.89 -1.98 12.78
N VAL A 390 8.90 -1.12 12.69
CA VAL A 390 9.91 -1.15 11.63
C VAL A 390 11.29 -1.32 12.25
N VAL A 391 12.09 -2.18 11.68
CA VAL A 391 13.49 -2.35 12.11
C VAL A 391 14.43 -2.29 10.91
N ARG A 392 15.70 -1.88 11.15
CA ARG A 392 16.79 -1.99 10.18
C ARG A 392 17.95 -2.76 10.82
N GLY A 393 18.46 -3.76 10.13
CA GLY A 393 19.72 -4.47 10.41
C GLY A 393 20.78 -4.15 9.34
N LYS A 394 22.03 -4.56 9.60
CA LYS A 394 23.11 -4.51 8.59
C LYS A 394 22.82 -5.47 7.42
N ASP A 395 22.09 -6.55 7.71
CA ASP A 395 21.63 -7.59 6.80
C ASP A 395 20.26 -8.12 7.26
N ARG A 396 19.67 -9.05 6.50
CA ARG A 396 18.36 -9.63 6.78
C ARG A 396 18.32 -10.41 8.09
N ASP A 397 19.36 -11.16 8.41
CA ASP A 397 19.40 -11.97 9.63
C ASP A 397 19.43 -11.10 10.89
N GLU A 398 20.18 -10.00 10.87
CA GLU A 398 20.15 -9.02 11.95
C GLU A 398 18.79 -8.31 12.03
N ALA A 399 18.17 -7.98 10.90
CA ALA A 399 16.84 -7.38 10.87
C ALA A 399 15.78 -8.34 11.47
N ILE A 400 15.79 -9.63 11.10
CA ILE A 400 14.90 -10.65 11.69
C ILE A 400 15.14 -10.77 13.21
N SER A 401 16.38 -10.84 13.64
CA SER A 401 16.71 -10.95 15.06
C SER A 401 16.27 -9.72 15.86
N ARG A 402 16.45 -8.54 15.27
CA ARG A 402 16.02 -7.26 15.85
C ARG A 402 14.50 -7.13 15.91
N MET A 403 13.79 -7.57 14.87
CA MET A 403 12.33 -7.60 14.85
C MET A 403 11.76 -8.56 15.89
N ALA A 404 12.34 -9.76 16.01
CA ALA A 404 11.92 -10.74 17.02
C ALA A 404 12.05 -10.17 18.44
N ARG A 405 13.17 -9.54 18.77
CA ARG A 405 13.37 -8.84 20.05
C ARG A 405 12.37 -7.69 20.22
N ALA A 406 12.17 -6.88 19.19
CA ALA A 406 11.26 -5.73 19.27
C ALA A 406 9.81 -6.17 19.51
N LEU A 407 9.33 -7.22 18.83
CA LEU A 407 8.00 -7.79 19.06
C LEU A 407 7.83 -8.41 20.46
N GLU A 408 8.91 -8.97 21.04
CA GLU A 408 8.88 -9.49 22.41
C GLU A 408 8.71 -8.37 23.44
N MET A 409 9.30 -7.21 23.18
CA MET A 409 9.24 -6.03 24.06
C MET A 409 8.01 -5.15 23.80
N PHE A 410 7.24 -5.40 22.73
CA PHE A 410 6.05 -4.62 22.40
C PHE A 410 4.85 -5.13 23.17
N ILE A 411 4.48 -4.42 24.24
CA ILE A 411 3.36 -4.80 25.12
C ILE A 411 2.16 -3.95 24.78
N VAL A 412 1.09 -4.59 24.35
CA VAL A 412 -0.24 -3.99 24.12
C VAL A 412 -1.27 -4.85 24.83
N GLU A 413 -2.01 -4.27 25.78
CA GLU A 413 -3.04 -4.95 26.55
C GLU A 413 -4.38 -4.23 26.44
N GLY A 414 -5.47 -4.93 26.77
CA GLY A 414 -6.85 -4.45 26.66
C GLY A 414 -7.52 -4.84 25.33
N ILE A 415 -6.73 -5.14 24.29
CA ILE A 415 -7.20 -5.59 22.98
C ILE A 415 -6.32 -6.74 22.48
N TYR A 416 -6.82 -7.52 21.51
CA TYR A 416 -6.00 -8.47 20.76
C TYR A 416 -5.20 -7.74 19.69
N THR A 417 -3.98 -8.24 19.41
CA THR A 417 -3.13 -7.73 18.32
C THR A 417 -2.49 -8.84 17.50
N THR A 418 -1.96 -8.49 16.32
CA THR A 418 -1.22 -9.40 15.43
C THR A 418 0.21 -9.70 15.91
N ILE A 419 0.70 -9.11 17.02
CA ILE A 419 2.05 -9.35 17.56
C ILE A 419 2.36 -10.85 17.71
N PRO A 420 1.50 -11.72 18.29
CA PRO A 420 1.79 -13.15 18.40
C PRO A 420 1.92 -13.86 17.05
N LEU A 421 1.17 -13.43 16.03
CA LEU A 421 1.27 -13.95 14.67
C LEU A 421 2.64 -13.63 14.06
N HIS A 422 3.06 -12.37 14.13
CA HIS A 422 4.36 -11.94 13.60
C HIS A 422 5.54 -12.68 14.27
N ARG A 423 5.49 -12.89 15.59
CA ARG A 423 6.50 -13.69 16.29
C ARG A 423 6.62 -15.11 15.74
N LYS A 424 5.49 -15.76 15.42
CA LYS A 424 5.47 -17.10 14.82
C LYS A 424 6.01 -17.08 13.38
N ILE A 425 5.65 -16.06 12.56
CA ILE A 425 6.16 -15.91 11.20
C ILE A 425 7.69 -15.76 11.20
N LEU A 426 8.25 -14.90 12.05
CA LEU A 426 9.70 -14.69 12.14
C LEU A 426 10.50 -15.91 12.63
N ALA A 427 9.85 -16.82 13.33
CA ALA A 427 10.44 -18.10 13.76
C ALA A 427 10.33 -19.20 12.70
N ASP A 428 9.47 -19.02 11.69
CA ASP A 428 9.22 -20.03 10.66
C ASP A 428 10.44 -20.25 9.76
N PRO A 429 10.88 -21.50 9.54
CA PRO A 429 12.04 -21.80 8.72
C PRO A 429 11.92 -21.36 7.25
N GLU A 430 10.72 -21.44 6.65
CA GLU A 430 10.51 -20.99 5.26
C GLU A 430 10.64 -19.48 5.14
N PHE A 431 10.10 -18.71 6.12
CA PHE A 431 10.29 -17.26 6.17
C PHE A 431 11.78 -16.90 6.31
N ARG A 432 12.49 -17.55 7.25
CA ARG A 432 13.92 -17.29 7.46
C ARG A 432 14.77 -17.60 6.24
N ALA A 433 14.45 -18.68 5.54
CA ALA A 433 15.10 -19.05 4.28
C ALA A 433 14.71 -18.18 3.08
N GLY A 434 13.73 -17.27 3.24
CA GLY A 434 13.22 -16.43 2.14
C GLY A 434 12.31 -17.17 1.16
N HIS A 435 11.80 -18.34 1.52
CA HIS A 435 10.84 -19.10 0.69
C HIS A 435 9.43 -18.55 0.89
N THR A 436 9.25 -17.29 0.51
CA THR A 436 8.01 -16.54 0.66
C THR A 436 7.38 -16.26 -0.70
N ASP A 437 6.04 -16.28 -0.73
CA ASP A 437 5.19 -15.90 -1.84
C ASP A 437 3.81 -15.48 -1.31
N THR A 438 2.90 -15.05 -2.18
CA THR A 438 1.56 -14.59 -1.77
C THR A 438 0.69 -15.66 -1.11
N GLY A 439 1.00 -16.95 -1.28
CA GLY A 439 0.33 -18.08 -0.62
C GLY A 439 0.97 -18.52 0.70
N PHE A 440 2.06 -17.86 1.14
CA PHE A 440 2.80 -18.25 2.34
C PHE A 440 1.90 -18.34 3.59
N ILE A 441 1.10 -17.32 3.86
CA ILE A 441 0.27 -17.26 5.08
C ILE A 441 -0.75 -18.40 5.12
N GLU A 442 -1.35 -18.77 4.00
CA GLU A 442 -2.32 -19.88 3.95
C GLU A 442 -1.65 -21.22 4.30
N ARG A 443 -0.48 -21.48 3.72
CA ARG A 443 0.32 -22.68 4.03
C ARG A 443 0.80 -22.68 5.48
N PHE A 444 1.28 -21.54 5.96
CA PHE A 444 1.73 -21.35 7.34
C PHE A 444 0.62 -21.64 8.35
N LEU A 445 -0.57 -21.08 8.16
CA LEU A 445 -1.71 -21.32 9.05
C LEU A 445 -2.17 -22.77 9.02
N ALA A 446 -2.17 -23.42 7.84
CA ALA A 446 -2.54 -24.81 7.70
C ALA A 446 -1.55 -25.77 8.43
N ARG A 447 -0.23 -25.47 8.41
CA ARG A 447 0.78 -26.22 9.18
C ARG A 447 0.57 -26.07 10.69
N ASN A 448 0.42 -24.85 11.16
CA ASN A 448 0.23 -24.57 12.61
C ASN A 448 -1.09 -25.13 13.16
N ALA A 449 -2.14 -25.26 12.34
CA ALA A 449 -3.39 -25.90 12.75
C ALA A 449 -3.22 -27.41 12.96
N LYS A 450 -2.45 -28.10 12.11
CA LYS A 450 -2.18 -29.54 12.23
C LYS A 450 -1.34 -29.86 13.48
N GLU A 451 -0.34 -29.03 13.80
CA GLU A 451 0.48 -29.22 15.00
C GLU A 451 -0.34 -29.14 16.30
N LYS A 452 -1.34 -28.23 16.36
CA LYS A 452 -2.26 -28.13 17.52
C LYS A 452 -3.20 -29.32 17.70
N VAL A 453 -3.46 -30.10 16.66
CA VAL A 453 -4.34 -31.29 16.72
C VAL A 453 -3.54 -32.53 17.18
N VAL A 454 -2.22 -32.52 17.02
CA VAL A 454 -1.32 -33.65 17.34
C VAL A 454 -0.69 -33.51 18.75
N ALA A 455 -0.73 -32.30 19.32
CA ALA A 455 -0.26 -31.99 20.68
C ALA A 455 -1.42 -32.03 21.70
#